data_41c30beb6c92ca46ad813a410e0618fc
#
_entry.id   41c30beb6c92ca46ad813a410e0618fc
#
_cell.length_a   1.000
_cell.length_b   1.000
_cell.length_c   1.000
_cell.angle_alpha   90.00
_cell.angle_beta   90.00
_cell.angle_gamma   90.00
#
_symmetry.space_group_name_H-M   'P 1'
#
loop_
_entity.id
_entity.type
_entity.pdbx_description
1 polymer ?
#
loop_
_entity_poly.entity_id
_entity_poly.type
_entity_poly.pdbx_seq_one_letter_code
_entity_poly.pdbx_strand_id
1 'polypeptide(L)'
;MKILNINTRILILAGLLLAGHGFAAITADQAARLGNDLTPLGGEKAGNANGTIPAWDGGISTPPADYQKGMHHPDPFAADEVLFTITADNADQYADQLTAGQLAMLKAYPSYKMNVYPTHRSASAPQRIYDATKSLATKAELAQGGNGVIGGVNGIPFPIPQNGLEAIWNHILRWRGNAFDRNFGVAPMTRGGSFTMVEFNEKGDFRYSREGMTEEKLENVIAMFKQEIFAPARVAGRILLVHETLDQNKENRRAWLYNPGQRRVRRAPNVAFDNPKEGGDGLTTSDTVDMYNGSPERYDWTLVGKREIYV
;
A
#
# COMPACT_ATOMS: atom_id res chain seq x y z
N MET A 1 8.64 81.92 -10.16
CA MET A 1 9.78 81.04 -10.10
C MET A 1 9.48 80.04 -8.98
N LYS A 2 8.91 78.84 -9.27
CA LYS A 2 8.60 77.82 -8.33
C LYS A 2 9.34 76.58 -8.78
N ILE A 3 10.23 76.11 -7.91
CA ILE A 3 11.07 74.92 -8.10
C ILE A 3 10.23 73.65 -7.79
N LEU A 4 10.16 72.77 -8.73
CA LEU A 4 9.47 71.52 -8.63
C LEU A 4 10.40 70.50 -8.00
N ASN A 5 10.07 69.96 -6.81
CA ASN A 5 10.76 68.87 -6.16
C ASN A 5 10.22 67.50 -6.69
N ILE A 6 11.05 66.79 -7.39
CA ILE A 6 10.76 65.44 -7.85
C ILE A 6 11.24 64.46 -6.75
N ASN A 7 10.30 63.87 -6.00
CA ASN A 7 10.55 62.77 -5.09
C ASN A 7 10.62 61.45 -5.87
N THR A 8 11.81 60.91 -6.01
CA THR A 8 12.06 59.57 -6.56
C THR A 8 11.64 58.52 -5.52
N ARG A 9 10.49 57.89 -5.73
CA ARG A 9 10.10 56.69 -4.96
C ARG A 9 10.78 55.47 -5.57
N ILE A 10 11.75 54.92 -4.88
CA ILE A 10 12.36 53.62 -5.19
C ILE A 10 11.34 52.56 -4.77
N LEU A 11 10.71 51.90 -5.75
CA LEU A 11 9.92 50.67 -5.53
C LEU A 11 10.91 49.53 -5.34
N ILE A 12 11.05 49.06 -4.12
CA ILE A 12 11.72 47.77 -3.83
C ILE A 12 10.70 46.67 -4.15
N LEU A 13 10.86 46.05 -5.29
CA LEU A 13 10.14 44.83 -5.67
C LEU A 13 10.73 43.65 -4.85
N ALA A 14 10.13 43.36 -3.70
CA ALA A 14 10.42 42.13 -2.96
C ALA A 14 9.84 40.97 -3.76
N GLY A 15 10.69 40.33 -4.57
CA GLY A 15 10.35 39.07 -5.20
C GLY A 15 10.20 37.97 -4.11
N LEU A 16 8.97 37.62 -3.77
CA LEU A 16 8.69 36.36 -3.05
C LEU A 16 9.12 35.23 -3.99
N LEU A 17 10.31 34.70 -3.75
CA LEU A 17 10.68 33.34 -4.19
C LEU A 17 9.76 32.38 -3.44
N LEU A 18 8.68 31.97 -4.06
CA LEU A 18 7.97 30.74 -3.71
C LEU A 18 8.98 29.61 -3.97
N ALA A 19 9.80 29.31 -2.96
CA ALA A 19 10.54 28.07 -2.92
C ALA A 19 9.48 26.95 -2.93
N GLY A 20 9.25 26.34 -4.09
CA GLY A 20 8.54 25.08 -4.18
C GLY A 20 9.22 24.16 -3.19
N HIS A 21 8.49 23.67 -2.19
CA HIS A 21 8.96 22.68 -1.26
C HIS A 21 9.08 21.38 -2.06
N GLY A 22 10.22 21.21 -2.77
CA GLY A 22 10.68 19.91 -3.19
C GLY A 22 10.92 19.13 -1.89
N PHE A 23 10.14 18.08 -1.67
CA PHE A 23 10.40 17.18 -0.57
C PHE A 23 11.74 16.51 -0.85
N ALA A 24 12.77 16.95 -0.14
CA ALA A 24 14.12 16.48 -0.32
C ALA A 24 14.23 15.04 0.19
N ALA A 25 14.93 14.19 -0.54
CA ALA A 25 15.34 12.87 -0.07
C ALA A 25 16.01 12.98 1.31
N ILE A 26 15.95 11.92 2.12
CA ILE A 26 16.55 11.92 3.46
C ILE A 26 18.08 12.08 3.38
N THR A 27 18.68 12.56 4.46
CA THR A 27 20.14 12.73 4.53
C THR A 27 20.88 11.39 4.55
N ALA A 28 22.17 11.41 4.20
CA ALA A 28 23.03 10.21 4.28
C ALA A 28 23.09 9.62 5.70
N ASP A 29 23.09 10.47 6.74
CA ASP A 29 23.08 10.03 8.15
C ASP A 29 21.77 9.32 8.51
N GLN A 30 20.63 9.83 8.02
CA GLN A 30 19.34 9.16 8.18
C GLN A 30 19.32 7.81 7.46
N ALA A 31 19.83 7.74 6.22
CA ALA A 31 19.93 6.50 5.44
C ALA A 31 20.88 5.48 6.08
N ALA A 32 21.92 5.91 6.80
CA ALA A 32 22.84 5.04 7.53
C ALA A 32 22.17 4.26 8.68
N ARG A 33 21.00 4.71 9.15
CA ARG A 33 20.22 4.01 10.18
C ARG A 33 19.60 2.70 9.66
N LEU A 34 19.38 2.57 8.33
CA LEU A 34 18.81 1.37 7.72
C LEU A 34 19.74 0.16 7.90
N GLY A 35 19.21 -0.88 8.53
CA GLY A 35 19.96 -2.08 8.94
C GLY A 35 20.65 -1.97 10.30
N ASN A 36 20.74 -0.78 10.90
CA ASN A 36 21.30 -0.55 12.24
C ASN A 36 20.19 -0.52 13.31
N ASP A 37 19.70 0.66 13.65
CA ASP A 37 18.59 0.85 14.59
C ASP A 37 17.20 0.77 13.91
N LEU A 38 17.16 0.94 12.60
CA LEU A 38 16.00 0.62 11.76
C LEU A 38 16.19 -0.72 11.03
N THR A 39 15.09 -1.39 10.71
CA THR A 39 15.14 -2.51 9.76
C THR A 39 15.60 -2.00 8.39
N PRO A 40 16.08 -2.86 7.50
CA PRO A 40 16.47 -2.43 6.15
C PRO A 40 15.36 -1.75 5.33
N LEU A 41 14.09 -1.94 5.72
CA LEU A 41 12.92 -1.30 5.07
C LEU A 41 12.37 -0.09 5.87
N GLY A 42 13.07 0.36 6.92
CA GLY A 42 12.77 1.58 7.66
C GLY A 42 11.86 1.43 8.89
N GLY A 43 11.42 0.21 9.23
CA GLY A 43 10.72 -0.04 10.48
C GLY A 43 11.66 0.03 11.70
N GLU A 44 11.13 0.24 12.90
CA GLU A 44 11.92 0.13 14.14
C GLU A 44 12.43 -1.30 14.33
N LYS A 45 13.73 -1.46 14.57
CA LYS A 45 14.34 -2.78 14.76
C LYS A 45 14.15 -3.30 16.18
N ALA A 46 14.23 -2.40 17.17
CA ALA A 46 14.01 -2.75 18.56
C ALA A 46 12.57 -3.23 18.83
N GLY A 47 12.39 -4.01 19.86
CA GLY A 47 11.08 -4.32 20.42
C GLY A 47 10.49 -3.11 21.14
N ASN A 48 9.18 -3.16 21.44
CA ASN A 48 8.54 -2.12 22.22
C ASN A 48 8.83 -2.23 23.73
N ALA A 49 8.57 -1.16 24.48
CA ALA A 49 8.86 -1.09 25.91
C ALA A 49 8.05 -2.12 26.74
N ASN A 50 6.88 -2.52 26.28
CA ASN A 50 6.00 -3.44 27.01
C ASN A 50 6.30 -4.91 26.71
N GLY A 51 7.24 -5.21 25.80
CA GLY A 51 7.60 -6.57 25.39
C GLY A 51 6.53 -7.30 24.57
N THR A 52 5.46 -6.61 24.14
CA THR A 52 4.39 -7.18 23.31
C THR A 52 4.78 -7.26 21.83
N ILE A 53 5.75 -6.47 21.40
CA ILE A 53 6.34 -6.52 20.06
C ILE A 53 7.84 -6.80 20.22
N PRO A 54 8.33 -7.98 19.81
CA PRO A 54 9.76 -8.32 19.95
C PRO A 54 10.65 -7.52 18.99
N ALA A 55 11.95 -7.52 19.23
CA ALA A 55 12.90 -6.98 18.27
C ALA A 55 12.83 -7.77 16.95
N TRP A 56 13.07 -7.08 15.84
CA TRP A 56 13.15 -7.75 14.52
C TRP A 56 14.56 -8.38 14.37
N ASP A 57 14.59 -9.67 14.10
CA ASP A 57 15.80 -10.50 14.01
C ASP A 57 16.13 -10.95 12.56
N GLY A 58 15.40 -10.44 11.56
CA GLY A 58 15.57 -10.82 10.15
C GLY A 58 14.30 -11.40 9.53
N GLY A 59 13.35 -11.79 10.35
CA GLY A 59 12.10 -12.41 9.92
C GLY A 59 12.28 -13.83 9.35
N ILE A 60 11.23 -14.35 8.71
CA ILE A 60 11.27 -15.66 8.06
C ILE A 60 11.93 -15.52 6.70
N SER A 61 13.15 -16.03 6.55
CA SER A 61 13.91 -16.03 5.29
C SER A 61 13.89 -17.39 4.57
N THR A 62 13.50 -18.45 5.26
CA THR A 62 13.36 -19.81 4.73
C THR A 62 11.95 -20.30 4.96
N PRO A 63 11.26 -20.83 3.95
CA PRO A 63 9.92 -21.37 4.13
C PRO A 63 9.94 -22.56 5.11
N PRO A 64 8.79 -22.85 5.78
CA PRO A 64 8.64 -24.06 6.58
C PRO A 64 9.04 -25.31 5.81
N ALA A 65 9.57 -26.34 6.52
CA ALA A 65 10.15 -27.54 5.90
C ALA A 65 9.12 -28.37 5.10
N ASP A 66 7.85 -28.27 5.45
CA ASP A 66 6.73 -28.93 4.79
C ASP A 66 6.15 -28.14 3.60
N TYR A 67 6.64 -26.91 3.36
CA TYR A 67 6.19 -26.10 2.23
C TYR A 67 6.74 -26.61 0.90
N GLN A 68 5.85 -26.79 -0.08
CA GLN A 68 6.19 -27.06 -1.47
C GLN A 68 5.60 -25.97 -2.37
N LYS A 69 6.36 -25.55 -3.39
CA LYS A 69 5.91 -24.54 -4.32
C LYS A 69 4.58 -24.93 -4.99
N GLY A 70 3.59 -24.07 -4.89
CA GLY A 70 2.25 -24.26 -5.47
C GLY A 70 1.21 -24.83 -4.50
N MET A 71 1.58 -25.24 -3.30
CA MET A 71 0.62 -25.57 -2.25
C MET A 71 0.17 -24.31 -1.49
N HIS A 72 -0.89 -24.45 -0.68
CA HIS A 72 -1.25 -23.40 0.28
C HIS A 72 -0.12 -23.19 1.28
N HIS A 73 0.10 -21.91 1.67
CA HIS A 73 1.13 -21.59 2.65
C HIS A 73 0.72 -22.15 4.01
N PRO A 74 1.57 -22.98 4.66
CA PRO A 74 1.31 -23.42 6.01
C PRO A 74 1.43 -22.24 6.99
N ASP A 75 0.70 -22.32 8.09
CA ASP A 75 0.83 -21.37 9.18
C ASP A 75 2.10 -21.70 9.99
N PRO A 76 3.13 -20.84 9.96
CA PRO A 76 4.37 -21.08 10.70
C PRO A 76 4.20 -20.96 12.22
N PHE A 77 3.06 -20.44 12.67
CA PHE A 77 2.74 -20.16 14.07
C PHE A 77 1.52 -20.96 14.58
N ALA A 78 1.17 -22.05 13.91
CA ALA A 78 0.01 -22.89 14.25
C ALA A 78 0.02 -23.41 15.70
N ALA A 79 1.17 -23.43 16.38
CA ALA A 79 1.32 -23.84 17.77
C ALA A 79 1.07 -22.71 18.79
N ASP A 80 0.86 -21.48 18.33
CA ASP A 80 0.64 -20.35 19.23
C ASP A 80 -0.71 -20.49 19.96
N GLU A 81 -0.68 -20.22 21.25
CA GLU A 81 -1.89 -20.15 22.07
C GLU A 81 -2.45 -18.73 22.11
N VAL A 82 -3.77 -18.60 22.24
CA VAL A 82 -4.45 -17.33 22.43
C VAL A 82 -4.04 -16.73 23.76
N LEU A 83 -3.47 -15.54 23.77
CA LEU A 83 -3.10 -14.82 24.98
C LEU A 83 -4.34 -14.27 25.70
N PHE A 84 -5.25 -13.65 24.94
CA PHE A 84 -6.54 -13.17 25.41
C PHE A 84 -7.47 -12.88 24.22
N THR A 85 -8.74 -12.66 24.53
CA THR A 85 -9.76 -12.35 23.51
C THR A 85 -10.39 -11.00 23.78
N ILE A 86 -10.48 -10.16 22.76
CA ILE A 86 -11.20 -8.88 22.80
C ILE A 86 -12.61 -9.13 22.28
N THR A 87 -13.62 -8.70 23.05
CA THR A 87 -15.05 -8.81 22.77
C THR A 87 -15.74 -7.46 22.99
N ALA A 88 -17.02 -7.36 22.71
CA ALA A 88 -17.80 -6.18 23.02
C ALA A 88 -17.71 -5.75 24.50
N ASP A 89 -17.62 -6.71 25.43
CA ASP A 89 -17.64 -6.45 26.87
C ASP A 89 -16.34 -5.83 27.40
N ASN A 90 -15.20 -6.07 26.74
CA ASN A 90 -13.91 -5.57 27.19
C ASN A 90 -13.21 -4.64 26.19
N ALA A 91 -13.84 -4.34 25.05
CA ALA A 91 -13.24 -3.53 23.97
C ALA A 91 -12.77 -2.14 24.44
N ASP A 92 -13.50 -1.53 25.37
CA ASP A 92 -13.14 -0.19 25.88
C ASP A 92 -11.80 -0.18 26.66
N GLN A 93 -11.35 -1.34 27.19
CA GLN A 93 -10.04 -1.48 27.84
C GLN A 93 -8.87 -1.42 26.84
N TYR A 94 -9.16 -1.68 25.56
CA TYR A 94 -8.19 -1.72 24.47
C TYR A 94 -8.39 -0.60 23.44
N ALA A 95 -9.25 0.40 23.76
CA ALA A 95 -9.66 1.43 22.80
C ALA A 95 -8.49 2.18 22.14
N ASP A 96 -7.41 2.43 22.89
CA ASP A 96 -6.21 3.10 22.39
C ASP A 96 -5.42 2.25 21.39
N GLN A 97 -5.63 0.95 21.37
CA GLN A 97 -4.95 -0.02 20.50
C GLN A 97 -5.89 -0.64 19.45
N LEU A 98 -7.11 -0.14 19.34
CA LEU A 98 -8.09 -0.54 18.34
C LEU A 98 -8.37 0.61 17.37
N THR A 99 -8.65 0.26 16.12
CA THR A 99 -9.18 1.24 15.17
C THR A 99 -10.65 1.54 15.45
N ALA A 100 -11.13 2.70 15.01
CA ALA A 100 -12.54 3.06 15.12
C ALA A 100 -13.47 2.01 14.46
N GLY A 101 -13.01 1.41 13.34
CA GLY A 101 -13.75 0.34 12.65
C GLY A 101 -13.86 -0.94 13.47
N GLN A 102 -12.78 -1.38 14.12
CA GLN A 102 -12.79 -2.55 15.01
C GLN A 102 -13.71 -2.33 16.20
N LEU A 103 -13.63 -1.16 16.86
CA LEU A 103 -14.56 -0.80 17.95
C LEU A 103 -16.01 -0.80 17.50
N ALA A 104 -16.30 -0.25 16.32
CA ALA A 104 -17.66 -0.24 15.78
C ALA A 104 -18.16 -1.67 15.50
N MET A 105 -17.32 -2.54 14.96
CA MET A 105 -17.66 -3.94 14.70
C MET A 105 -17.91 -4.72 15.99
N LEU A 106 -17.04 -4.61 16.99
CA LEU A 106 -17.23 -5.24 18.30
C LEU A 106 -18.56 -4.81 18.95
N LYS A 107 -18.90 -3.51 18.89
CA LYS A 107 -20.16 -2.98 19.44
C LYS A 107 -21.41 -3.38 18.64
N ALA A 108 -21.27 -3.49 17.31
CA ALA A 108 -22.42 -3.81 16.43
C ALA A 108 -22.74 -5.31 16.38
N TYR A 109 -21.75 -6.17 16.57
CA TYR A 109 -21.87 -7.61 16.40
C TYR A 109 -21.40 -8.36 17.66
N PRO A 110 -22.29 -8.73 18.59
CA PRO A 110 -21.91 -9.38 19.86
C PRO A 110 -21.17 -10.71 19.69
N SER A 111 -21.34 -11.39 18.55
CA SER A 111 -20.61 -12.63 18.23
C SER A 111 -19.20 -12.39 17.66
N TYR A 112 -18.87 -11.14 17.27
CA TYR A 112 -17.54 -10.80 16.77
C TYR A 112 -16.55 -10.72 17.93
N LYS A 113 -15.38 -11.32 17.72
CA LYS A 113 -14.29 -11.32 18.70
C LYS A 113 -12.94 -11.28 17.99
N MET A 114 -11.95 -10.77 18.66
CA MET A 114 -10.56 -10.76 18.22
C MET A 114 -9.73 -11.59 19.20
N ASN A 115 -9.20 -12.72 18.74
CA ASN A 115 -8.21 -13.49 19.52
C ASN A 115 -6.83 -12.85 19.29
N VAL A 116 -6.14 -12.55 20.38
CA VAL A 116 -4.79 -11.99 20.35
C VAL A 116 -3.78 -13.09 20.63
N TYR A 117 -2.81 -13.21 19.74
CA TYR A 117 -1.71 -14.17 19.78
C TYR A 117 -0.38 -13.45 20.02
N PRO A 118 0.72 -14.16 20.32
CA PRO A 118 2.05 -13.57 20.35
C PRO A 118 2.39 -12.86 19.04
N THR A 119 3.00 -11.68 19.13
CA THR A 119 3.43 -10.95 17.94
C THR A 119 4.70 -11.53 17.37
N HIS A 120 4.68 -11.91 16.10
CA HIS A 120 5.85 -12.33 15.33
C HIS A 120 6.22 -11.28 14.30
N ARG A 121 7.50 -10.94 14.21
CA ARG A 121 8.02 -10.01 13.20
C ARG A 121 8.60 -10.78 12.02
N SER A 122 7.73 -11.55 11.36
CA SER A 122 8.07 -12.51 10.31
C SER A 122 8.46 -11.88 8.96
N ALA A 123 8.18 -10.59 8.74
CA ALA A 123 8.42 -9.95 7.46
C ALA A 123 9.92 -9.92 7.10
N SER A 124 10.24 -10.42 5.91
CA SER A 124 11.57 -10.38 5.31
C SER A 124 11.49 -10.08 3.81
N ALA A 125 12.59 -9.67 3.20
CA ALA A 125 12.72 -9.49 1.76
C ALA A 125 14.09 -9.99 1.29
N PRO A 126 14.28 -10.29 0.00
CA PRO A 126 15.59 -10.60 -0.56
C PRO A 126 16.61 -9.47 -0.34
N GLN A 127 17.89 -9.79 -0.13
CA GLN A 127 18.95 -8.82 0.11
C GLN A 127 18.98 -7.70 -0.94
N ARG A 128 18.74 -8.03 -2.21
CA ARG A 128 18.68 -7.05 -3.30
C ARG A 128 17.61 -5.95 -3.09
N ILE A 129 16.51 -6.27 -2.39
CA ILE A 129 15.46 -5.29 -2.05
C ILE A 129 15.95 -4.36 -0.94
N TYR A 130 16.68 -4.90 0.04
CA TYR A 130 17.32 -4.10 1.09
C TYR A 130 18.36 -3.14 0.53
N ASP A 131 19.23 -3.64 -0.37
CA ASP A 131 20.26 -2.84 -1.02
C ASP A 131 19.65 -1.74 -1.90
N ALA A 132 18.62 -2.07 -2.67
CA ALA A 132 17.88 -1.11 -3.47
C ALA A 132 17.20 -0.05 -2.59
N THR A 133 16.54 -0.44 -1.49
CA THR A 133 15.93 0.49 -0.53
C THR A 133 16.96 1.48 0.02
N LYS A 134 18.12 0.99 0.46
CA LYS A 134 19.20 1.84 0.95
C LYS A 134 19.72 2.81 -0.11
N SER A 135 19.81 2.35 -1.37
CA SER A 135 20.22 3.20 -2.50
C SER A 135 19.19 4.25 -2.86
N LEU A 136 17.88 3.92 -2.76
CA LEU A 136 16.79 4.84 -3.06
C LEU A 136 16.59 5.90 -1.98
N ALA A 137 16.87 5.58 -0.74
CA ALA A 137 16.59 6.42 0.42
C ALA A 137 17.07 7.88 0.29
N THR A 138 18.19 8.10 -0.42
CA THR A 138 18.77 9.44 -0.66
C THR A 138 18.54 9.96 -2.09
N LYS A 139 17.75 9.27 -2.91
CA LYS A 139 17.58 9.62 -4.35
C LYS A 139 16.12 9.69 -4.78
N ALA A 140 15.25 8.90 -4.13
CA ALA A 140 13.86 8.85 -4.50
C ALA A 140 13.17 10.18 -4.18
N GLU A 141 12.35 10.65 -5.09
CA GLU A 141 11.55 11.86 -4.96
C GLU A 141 10.12 11.58 -5.41
N LEU A 142 9.17 12.32 -4.85
CA LEU A 142 7.81 12.33 -5.36
C LEU A 142 7.78 13.06 -6.71
N ALA A 143 7.09 12.49 -7.68
CA ALA A 143 6.79 13.17 -8.94
C ALA A 143 5.89 14.40 -8.68
N GLN A 144 5.73 15.27 -9.67
CA GLN A 144 4.92 16.48 -9.57
C GLN A 144 3.53 16.18 -8.98
N GLY A 145 3.11 16.95 -8.00
CA GLY A 145 1.83 16.78 -7.31
C GLY A 145 1.72 15.50 -6.45
N GLY A 146 2.81 14.76 -6.26
CA GLY A 146 2.81 13.51 -5.50
C GLY A 146 2.24 12.30 -6.26
N ASN A 147 1.97 12.45 -7.57
CA ASN A 147 1.33 11.42 -8.39
C ASN A 147 2.32 10.42 -9.02
N GLY A 148 3.37 10.10 -8.31
CA GLY A 148 4.38 9.14 -8.76
C GLY A 148 5.64 9.20 -7.93
N VAL A 149 6.58 8.33 -8.29
CA VAL A 149 7.91 8.26 -7.71
C VAL A 149 8.95 8.26 -8.83
N ILE A 150 10.02 9.00 -8.64
CA ILE A 150 11.19 9.05 -9.52
C ILE A 150 12.46 8.74 -8.72
N GLY A 151 13.53 8.35 -9.40
CA GLY A 151 14.85 8.11 -8.79
C GLY A 151 15.25 6.65 -8.62
N GLY A 152 14.44 5.70 -9.12
CA GLY A 152 14.80 4.29 -9.21
C GLY A 152 13.69 3.28 -8.95
N VAL A 153 14.07 2.01 -8.88
CA VAL A 153 13.18 0.85 -8.80
C VAL A 153 13.71 -0.19 -7.81
N ASN A 154 12.96 -1.24 -7.57
CA ASN A 154 13.28 -2.43 -6.77
C ASN A 154 13.17 -2.29 -5.24
N GLY A 155 13.27 -1.09 -4.67
CA GLY A 155 13.26 -0.90 -3.20
C GLY A 155 12.05 -0.13 -2.71
N ILE A 156 11.95 0.02 -1.41
CA ILE A 156 11.05 1.00 -0.77
C ILE A 156 11.64 2.40 -1.04
N PRO A 157 10.90 3.30 -1.69
CA PRO A 157 11.48 4.59 -2.09
C PRO A 157 11.73 5.54 -0.92
N PHE A 158 10.89 5.52 0.10
CA PHE A 158 10.94 6.44 1.25
C PHE A 158 10.97 5.70 2.58
N PRO A 159 12.05 4.94 2.91
CA PRO A 159 12.07 4.09 4.11
C PRO A 159 11.91 4.86 5.42
N ILE A 160 12.12 6.18 5.40
CA ILE A 160 11.84 7.10 6.51
C ILE A 160 10.93 8.20 5.97
N PRO A 161 9.62 7.92 5.78
CA PRO A 161 8.70 8.85 5.14
C PRO A 161 8.51 10.12 5.96
N GLN A 162 8.48 11.27 5.29
CA GLN A 162 8.32 12.60 5.88
C GLN A 162 6.87 13.10 5.80
N ASN A 163 6.05 12.49 4.96
CA ASN A 163 4.66 12.88 4.73
C ASN A 163 3.78 11.68 4.35
N GLY A 164 2.47 11.89 4.26
CA GLY A 164 1.51 10.83 3.97
C GLY A 164 1.63 10.26 2.55
N LEU A 165 2.02 11.09 1.56
CA LEU A 165 2.24 10.61 0.18
C LEU A 165 3.42 9.64 0.09
N GLU A 166 4.52 9.92 0.75
CA GLU A 166 5.66 9.00 0.82
C GLU A 166 5.28 7.68 1.49
N ALA A 167 4.49 7.74 2.56
CA ALA A 167 4.03 6.53 3.25
C ALA A 167 3.12 5.68 2.36
N ILE A 168 2.19 6.28 1.59
CA ILE A 168 1.30 5.52 0.71
C ILE A 168 2.04 4.95 -0.51
N TRP A 169 3.01 5.68 -1.07
CA TRP A 169 3.86 5.13 -2.13
C TRP A 169 4.72 3.96 -1.65
N ASN A 170 5.22 3.97 -0.42
CA ASN A 170 5.88 2.81 0.18
C ASN A 170 4.95 1.60 0.24
N HIS A 171 3.68 1.81 0.60
CA HIS A 171 2.68 0.74 0.60
C HIS A 171 2.45 0.19 -0.81
N ILE A 172 2.27 1.05 -1.81
CA ILE A 172 2.02 0.65 -3.20
C ILE A 172 3.21 -0.13 -3.78
N LEU A 173 4.45 0.32 -3.50
CA LEU A 173 5.69 -0.21 -4.08
C LEU A 173 6.39 -1.28 -3.21
N ARG A 174 5.77 -1.71 -2.11
CA ARG A 174 6.37 -2.72 -1.22
C ARG A 174 6.65 -4.05 -1.94
N TRP A 175 7.64 -4.77 -1.48
CA TRP A 175 7.94 -6.12 -1.93
C TRP A 175 6.79 -7.09 -1.62
N ARG A 176 6.30 -7.79 -2.63
CA ARG A 176 5.20 -8.78 -2.56
C ARG A 176 5.49 -10.04 -3.38
N GLY A 177 6.76 -10.33 -3.67
CA GLY A 177 7.15 -11.35 -4.64
C GLY A 177 7.22 -10.80 -6.07
N ASN A 178 7.41 -11.67 -7.05
CA ASN A 178 7.50 -11.30 -8.45
C ASN A 178 6.17 -11.47 -9.20
N ALA A 179 5.45 -12.55 -8.91
CA ALA A 179 4.18 -12.87 -9.55
C ALA A 179 3.35 -13.82 -8.68
N PHE A 180 2.05 -13.85 -8.91
CA PHE A 180 1.14 -14.78 -8.26
C PHE A 180 0.02 -15.25 -9.18
N ASP A 181 -0.56 -16.38 -8.87
CA ASP A 181 -1.80 -16.92 -9.43
C ASP A 181 -2.65 -17.39 -8.25
N ARG A 182 -3.84 -16.81 -8.06
CA ARG A 182 -4.71 -17.13 -6.93
C ARG A 182 -6.17 -17.19 -7.29
N ASN A 183 -6.93 -18.00 -6.56
CA ASN A 183 -8.38 -17.96 -6.54
C ASN A 183 -8.86 -17.31 -5.24
N PHE A 184 -9.86 -16.46 -5.33
CA PHE A 184 -10.48 -15.84 -4.17
C PHE A 184 -11.94 -15.52 -4.42
N GLY A 185 -12.71 -15.32 -3.35
CA GLY A 185 -14.11 -14.94 -3.39
C GLY A 185 -14.36 -13.58 -2.77
N VAL A 186 -15.37 -12.89 -3.29
CA VAL A 186 -15.92 -11.66 -2.69
C VAL A 186 -17.37 -11.92 -2.33
N ALA A 187 -17.72 -11.69 -1.06
CA ALA A 187 -19.06 -11.87 -0.52
C ALA A 187 -19.66 -10.50 -0.13
N PRO A 188 -20.34 -9.78 -1.03
CA PRO A 188 -21.01 -8.52 -0.71
C PRO A 188 -22.25 -8.81 0.15
N MET A 189 -22.10 -8.65 1.46
CA MET A 189 -23.16 -8.98 2.41
C MET A 189 -24.22 -7.88 2.48
N THR A 190 -25.50 -8.27 2.37
CA THR A 190 -26.64 -7.40 2.65
C THR A 190 -26.79 -7.20 4.15
N ARG A 191 -27.59 -6.20 4.57
CA ARG A 191 -27.93 -5.98 6.00
C ARG A 191 -28.62 -7.18 6.64
N GLY A 192 -29.30 -8.02 5.86
CA GLY A 192 -29.96 -9.25 6.33
C GLY A 192 -29.02 -10.46 6.41
N GLY A 193 -27.72 -10.29 6.10
CA GLY A 193 -26.71 -11.35 6.16
C GLY A 193 -26.66 -12.24 4.93
N SER A 194 -27.52 -12.06 3.93
CA SER A 194 -27.45 -12.78 2.65
C SER A 194 -26.38 -12.22 1.74
N PHE A 195 -25.74 -13.05 0.94
CA PHE A 195 -24.76 -12.65 -0.08
C PHE A 195 -24.76 -13.61 -1.26
N THR A 196 -24.23 -13.14 -2.38
CA THR A 196 -23.87 -14.01 -3.51
C THR A 196 -22.37 -13.96 -3.67
N MET A 197 -21.68 -15.08 -3.49
CA MET A 197 -20.23 -15.16 -3.71
C MET A 197 -19.90 -14.89 -5.18
N VAL A 198 -18.96 -13.98 -5.41
CA VAL A 198 -18.33 -13.77 -6.71
C VAL A 198 -16.91 -14.33 -6.65
N GLU A 199 -16.61 -15.31 -7.48
CA GLU A 199 -15.34 -16.04 -7.44
C GLU A 199 -14.45 -15.65 -8.63
N PHE A 200 -13.17 -15.42 -8.32
CA PHE A 200 -12.17 -14.91 -9.24
C PHE A 200 -10.97 -15.83 -9.32
N ASN A 201 -10.37 -15.95 -10.50
CA ASN A 201 -8.96 -16.23 -10.67
C ASN A 201 -8.23 -14.91 -10.94
N GLU A 202 -7.16 -14.64 -10.21
CA GLU A 202 -6.35 -13.46 -10.40
C GLU A 202 -4.89 -13.83 -10.61
N LYS A 203 -4.29 -13.27 -11.65
CA LYS A 203 -2.87 -13.35 -11.95
C LYS A 203 -2.26 -11.98 -11.83
N GLY A 204 -1.17 -11.88 -11.08
CA GLY A 204 -0.42 -10.64 -10.88
C GLY A 204 1.03 -10.79 -11.26
N ASP A 205 1.61 -9.70 -11.75
CA ASP A 205 3.00 -9.56 -12.12
C ASP A 205 3.54 -8.24 -11.56
N PHE A 206 4.44 -8.31 -10.57
CA PHE A 206 5.06 -7.17 -9.92
C PHE A 206 6.38 -6.81 -10.60
N ARG A 207 6.31 -6.07 -11.70
CA ARG A 207 7.47 -5.69 -12.52
C ARG A 207 8.47 -4.81 -11.76
N TYR A 208 7.97 -3.88 -10.92
CA TYR A 208 8.79 -2.95 -10.15
C TYR A 208 9.91 -3.62 -9.35
N SER A 209 9.64 -4.77 -8.78
CA SER A 209 10.53 -5.49 -7.89
C SER A 209 11.26 -6.67 -8.54
N ARG A 210 11.20 -6.83 -9.87
CA ARG A 210 11.90 -7.91 -10.58
C ARG A 210 13.41 -7.70 -10.54
N GLU A 211 14.14 -8.80 -10.47
CA GLU A 211 15.60 -8.80 -10.58
C GLU A 211 16.04 -8.22 -11.92
N GLY A 212 17.05 -7.36 -11.90
CA GLY A 212 17.58 -6.69 -13.10
C GLY A 212 16.63 -5.65 -13.73
N MET A 213 15.56 -5.25 -13.04
CA MET A 213 14.69 -4.17 -13.48
C MET A 213 15.40 -2.82 -13.34
N THR A 214 15.22 -1.96 -14.36
CA THR A 214 15.66 -0.56 -14.38
C THR A 214 14.46 0.32 -14.71
N GLU A 215 14.55 1.62 -14.47
CA GLU A 215 13.47 2.56 -14.83
C GLU A 215 13.16 2.51 -16.34
N GLU A 216 14.16 2.37 -17.17
CA GLU A 216 14.01 2.24 -18.63
C GLU A 216 13.21 0.97 -19.00
N LYS A 217 13.59 -0.19 -18.44
CA LYS A 217 12.90 -1.47 -18.69
C LYS A 217 11.50 -1.52 -18.10
N LEU A 218 11.26 -0.74 -17.03
CA LEU A 218 9.96 -0.67 -16.38
C LEU A 218 8.90 -0.06 -17.31
N GLU A 219 9.29 0.87 -18.19
CA GLU A 219 8.38 1.55 -19.13
C GLU A 219 7.15 2.13 -18.40
N ASN A 220 7.37 2.70 -17.23
CA ASN A 220 6.35 3.27 -16.34
C ASN A 220 5.31 2.26 -15.80
N VAL A 221 5.43 0.95 -16.03
CA VAL A 221 4.44 -0.06 -15.59
C VAL A 221 4.99 -0.88 -14.42
N ILE A 222 4.55 -0.60 -13.20
CA ILE A 222 5.01 -1.23 -11.97
C ILE A 222 4.42 -2.62 -11.72
N ALA A 223 3.18 -2.84 -12.16
CA ALA A 223 2.49 -4.12 -11.99
C ALA A 223 1.42 -4.32 -13.07
N MET A 224 1.08 -5.56 -13.33
CA MET A 224 -0.03 -5.96 -14.18
C MET A 224 -0.91 -6.97 -13.43
N PHE A 225 -2.23 -6.80 -13.53
CA PHE A 225 -3.20 -7.71 -12.92
C PHE A 225 -4.23 -8.14 -13.97
N LYS A 226 -4.51 -9.44 -14.03
CA LYS A 226 -5.62 -10.01 -14.78
C LYS A 226 -6.55 -10.71 -13.80
N GLN A 227 -7.79 -10.23 -13.69
CA GLN A 227 -8.85 -10.88 -12.91
C GLN A 227 -9.89 -11.46 -13.85
N GLU A 228 -10.27 -12.70 -13.65
CA GLU A 228 -11.33 -13.40 -14.40
C GLU A 228 -12.36 -13.93 -13.42
N ILE A 229 -13.64 -13.61 -13.65
CA ILE A 229 -14.74 -14.15 -12.85
C ILE A 229 -15.13 -15.50 -13.41
N PHE A 230 -15.19 -16.53 -12.57
CA PHE A 230 -15.66 -17.86 -12.96
C PHE A 230 -16.98 -18.29 -12.29
N ALA A 231 -17.40 -17.61 -11.24
CA ALA A 231 -18.72 -17.78 -10.63
C ALA A 231 -19.25 -16.45 -10.08
N PRO A 232 -20.58 -16.23 -9.99
CA PRO A 232 -21.65 -17.08 -10.52
C PRO A 232 -21.83 -16.95 -12.04
N ALA A 233 -22.56 -17.89 -12.65
CA ALA A 233 -22.74 -17.99 -14.10
C ALA A 233 -23.19 -16.69 -14.79
N ARG A 234 -24.01 -15.84 -14.12
CA ARG A 234 -24.51 -14.56 -14.66
C ARG A 234 -23.40 -13.53 -14.99
N VAL A 235 -22.22 -13.66 -14.40
CA VAL A 235 -21.08 -12.74 -14.57
C VAL A 235 -19.79 -13.46 -14.98
N ALA A 236 -19.81 -14.79 -15.03
CA ALA A 236 -18.66 -15.60 -15.41
C ALA A 236 -18.13 -15.23 -16.80
N GLY A 237 -16.82 -15.31 -16.98
CA GLY A 237 -16.11 -14.94 -18.20
C GLY A 237 -15.84 -13.44 -18.36
N ARG A 238 -16.24 -12.58 -17.41
CA ARG A 238 -15.77 -11.20 -17.38
C ARG A 238 -14.30 -11.18 -16.99
N ILE A 239 -13.50 -10.35 -17.69
CA ILE A 239 -12.08 -10.22 -17.45
C ILE A 239 -11.75 -8.75 -17.29
N LEU A 240 -11.08 -8.40 -16.18
CA LEU A 240 -10.44 -7.11 -15.96
C LEU A 240 -8.92 -7.27 -16.13
N LEU A 241 -8.31 -6.44 -16.96
CA LEU A 241 -6.87 -6.29 -17.09
C LEU A 241 -6.47 -4.90 -16.65
N VAL A 242 -5.47 -4.81 -15.75
CA VAL A 242 -4.98 -3.55 -15.21
C VAL A 242 -3.47 -3.47 -15.38
N HIS A 243 -2.96 -2.34 -15.86
CA HIS A 243 -1.56 -1.96 -15.79
C HIS A 243 -1.41 -0.76 -14.85
N GLU A 244 -0.68 -0.96 -13.77
CA GLU A 244 -0.37 0.07 -12.79
C GLU A 244 0.83 0.87 -13.24
N THR A 245 0.79 2.19 -13.08
CA THR A 245 1.88 3.09 -13.50
C THR A 245 2.62 3.68 -12.32
N LEU A 246 3.94 3.94 -12.47
CA LEU A 246 4.80 4.53 -11.46
C LEU A 246 4.61 6.06 -11.39
N ASP A 247 4.70 6.72 -12.53
CA ASP A 247 4.47 8.16 -12.69
C ASP A 247 3.15 8.37 -13.43
N GLN A 248 2.12 8.70 -12.67
CA GLN A 248 0.76 8.86 -13.17
C GLN A 248 0.58 10.19 -13.91
N ASN A 249 1.52 11.14 -13.80
CA ASN A 249 1.53 12.34 -14.61
C ASN A 249 1.92 12.05 -16.07
N LYS A 250 2.77 11.04 -16.29
CA LYS A 250 3.10 10.57 -17.64
C LYS A 250 1.98 9.76 -18.25
N GLU A 251 1.42 8.85 -17.48
CA GLU A 251 0.33 7.99 -17.91
C GLU A 251 -0.42 7.43 -16.70
N ASN A 252 -1.72 7.66 -16.63
CA ASN A 252 -2.59 7.09 -15.61
C ASN A 252 -2.69 5.56 -15.75
N ARG A 253 -3.18 4.90 -14.69
CA ARG A 253 -3.55 3.48 -14.71
C ARG A 253 -4.31 3.14 -15.99
N ARG A 254 -3.90 2.09 -16.68
CA ARG A 254 -4.60 1.53 -17.82
C ARG A 254 -5.44 0.34 -17.38
N ALA A 255 -6.72 0.36 -17.71
CA ALA A 255 -7.59 -0.77 -17.42
C ALA A 255 -8.50 -1.09 -18.61
N TRP A 256 -8.74 -2.38 -18.81
CA TRP A 256 -9.62 -2.90 -19.85
C TRP A 256 -10.54 -3.94 -19.28
N LEU A 257 -11.83 -3.86 -19.64
CA LEU A 257 -12.86 -4.81 -19.24
C LEU A 257 -13.34 -5.57 -20.48
N TYR A 258 -13.24 -6.88 -20.45
CA TYR A 258 -13.89 -7.77 -21.41
C TYR A 258 -15.24 -8.24 -20.87
N ASN A 259 -16.29 -8.13 -21.69
CA ASN A 259 -17.63 -8.64 -21.36
C ASN A 259 -17.99 -9.76 -22.34
N PRO A 260 -18.17 -11.01 -21.88
CA PRO A 260 -18.46 -12.17 -22.74
C PRO A 260 -19.79 -12.04 -23.46
N GLY A 261 -20.82 -11.42 -22.87
CA GLY A 261 -22.12 -11.21 -23.49
C GLY A 261 -22.06 -10.29 -24.72
N GLN A 262 -21.16 -9.30 -24.70
CA GLN A 262 -20.95 -8.38 -25.83
C GLN A 262 -19.75 -8.79 -26.70
N ARG A 263 -18.93 -9.72 -26.27
CA ARG A 263 -17.67 -10.15 -26.91
C ARG A 263 -16.76 -8.97 -27.27
N ARG A 264 -16.72 -7.95 -26.40
CA ARG A 264 -15.97 -6.71 -26.62
C ARG A 264 -15.11 -6.36 -25.42
N VAL A 265 -13.91 -5.84 -25.71
CA VAL A 265 -13.04 -5.18 -24.76
C VAL A 265 -13.31 -3.68 -24.77
N ARG A 266 -13.45 -3.07 -23.60
CA ARG A 266 -13.61 -1.63 -23.44
C ARG A 266 -12.57 -1.10 -22.45
N ARG A 267 -12.11 0.12 -22.66
CA ARG A 267 -11.32 0.82 -21.64
C ARG A 267 -12.18 1.13 -20.41
N ALA A 268 -11.58 1.02 -19.23
CA ALA A 268 -12.21 1.29 -17.93
C ALA A 268 -11.36 2.30 -17.13
N PRO A 269 -11.25 3.58 -17.58
CA PRO A 269 -10.32 4.56 -17.01
C PRO A 269 -10.59 4.87 -15.53
N ASN A 270 -11.84 4.74 -15.09
CA ASN A 270 -12.24 5.08 -13.72
C ASN A 270 -11.85 4.02 -12.68
N VAL A 271 -11.28 2.88 -13.07
CA VAL A 271 -10.80 1.83 -12.15
C VAL A 271 -9.63 2.33 -11.27
N ALA A 272 -9.00 3.44 -11.60
CA ALA A 272 -7.94 4.06 -10.78
C ALA A 272 -8.45 4.74 -9.49
N PHE A 273 -9.75 4.94 -9.35
CA PHE A 273 -10.35 5.77 -8.31
C PHE A 273 -11.40 5.02 -7.50
N ASP A 274 -12.29 5.78 -6.88
CA ASP A 274 -13.37 5.37 -5.99
C ASP A 274 -14.61 4.77 -6.69
N ASN A 275 -14.45 4.25 -7.90
CA ASN A 275 -15.53 3.53 -8.58
C ASN A 275 -15.90 2.24 -7.84
N PRO A 276 -17.17 1.82 -7.89
CA PRO A 276 -17.56 0.51 -7.37
C PRO A 276 -16.69 -0.62 -7.93
N LYS A 277 -16.15 -1.43 -7.02
CA LYS A 277 -15.33 -2.59 -7.37
C LYS A 277 -16.18 -3.70 -8.00
N GLU A 278 -15.68 -4.35 -9.04
CA GLU A 278 -16.33 -5.52 -9.62
C GLU A 278 -16.54 -6.62 -8.55
N GLY A 279 -17.75 -7.13 -8.45
CA GLY A 279 -18.14 -8.12 -7.44
C GLY A 279 -18.40 -7.59 -6.03
N GLY A 280 -18.28 -6.27 -5.81
CA GLY A 280 -18.46 -5.65 -4.50
C GLY A 280 -19.85 -5.07 -4.24
N ASP A 281 -20.77 -5.10 -5.21
CA ASP A 281 -22.15 -4.56 -5.15
C ASP A 281 -22.22 -3.12 -4.57
N GLY A 282 -21.19 -2.29 -4.82
CA GLY A 282 -21.10 -0.93 -4.32
C GLY A 282 -20.65 -0.79 -2.85
N LEU A 283 -20.35 -1.89 -2.15
CA LEU A 283 -19.87 -1.86 -0.76
C LEU A 283 -18.38 -1.52 -0.64
N THR A 284 -17.63 -1.68 -1.72
CA THR A 284 -16.20 -1.36 -1.79
C THR A 284 -15.87 -0.67 -3.11
N THR A 285 -14.81 0.12 -3.11
CA THR A 285 -14.32 0.86 -4.28
C THR A 285 -13.09 0.19 -4.89
N SER A 286 -12.74 0.56 -6.12
CA SER A 286 -11.60 -0.04 -6.85
C SER A 286 -10.26 0.30 -6.19
N ASP A 287 -10.13 1.46 -5.58
CA ASP A 287 -8.92 1.93 -4.90
C ASP A 287 -8.71 1.34 -3.50
N THR A 288 -9.73 0.69 -2.91
CA THR A 288 -9.60 0.01 -1.61
C THR A 288 -9.00 -1.39 -1.69
N VAL A 289 -8.65 -1.86 -2.88
CA VAL A 289 -7.94 -3.14 -3.04
C VAL A 289 -6.60 -3.09 -2.30
N ASP A 290 -6.30 -4.16 -1.53
CA ASP A 290 -5.04 -4.26 -0.80
C ASP A 290 -4.81 -3.08 0.18
N MET A 291 -5.84 -2.69 0.91
CA MET A 291 -6.02 -1.51 1.74
C MET A 291 -6.07 -0.21 0.93
N TYR A 292 -5.10 0.04 0.07
CA TYR A 292 -5.11 1.13 -0.90
C TYR A 292 -4.28 0.77 -2.13
N ASN A 293 -4.90 0.85 -3.30
CA ASN A 293 -4.26 0.68 -4.60
C ASN A 293 -4.96 1.55 -5.64
N GLY A 294 -4.77 2.85 -5.54
CA GLY A 294 -5.39 3.86 -6.39
C GLY A 294 -4.44 4.99 -6.76
N SER A 295 -4.98 5.97 -7.48
CA SER A 295 -4.29 7.23 -7.68
C SER A 295 -4.41 8.12 -6.44
N PRO A 296 -3.30 8.57 -5.84
CA PRO A 296 -3.35 9.39 -4.63
C PRO A 296 -3.89 10.81 -4.86
N GLU A 297 -4.10 11.25 -6.09
CA GLU A 297 -4.45 12.63 -6.46
C GLU A 297 -5.78 13.16 -5.91
N ARG A 298 -6.71 12.25 -5.51
CA ARG A 298 -8.04 12.64 -5.01
C ARG A 298 -8.11 12.76 -3.49
N TYR A 299 -7.00 12.57 -2.81
CA TYR A 299 -6.95 12.54 -1.35
C TYR A 299 -5.88 13.49 -0.82
N ASP A 300 -6.17 14.10 0.32
CA ASP A 300 -5.18 14.81 1.12
C ASP A 300 -4.53 13.83 2.09
N TRP A 301 -3.23 13.63 1.95
CA TRP A 301 -2.48 12.62 2.70
C TRP A 301 -1.70 13.25 3.86
N THR A 302 -2.03 12.85 5.08
CA THR A 302 -1.34 13.31 6.29
C THR A 302 -0.67 12.15 6.99
N LEU A 303 0.63 12.27 7.30
CA LEU A 303 1.34 11.33 8.15
C LEU A 303 1.01 11.61 9.61
N VAL A 304 0.14 10.80 10.21
CA VAL A 304 -0.31 10.97 11.60
C VAL A 304 0.76 10.52 12.60
N GLY A 305 1.61 9.57 12.20
CA GLY A 305 2.64 8.98 13.04
C GLY A 305 2.53 7.46 13.15
N LYS A 306 3.23 6.89 14.13
CA LYS A 306 3.22 5.44 14.40
C LYS A 306 2.29 5.15 15.58
N ARG A 307 1.54 4.06 15.48
CA ARG A 307 0.70 3.54 16.57
C ARG A 307 0.83 2.03 16.62
N GLU A 308 0.77 1.48 17.82
CA GLU A 308 0.63 0.05 18.05
C GLU A 308 -0.86 -0.27 18.11
N ILE A 309 -1.31 -1.17 17.25
CA ILE A 309 -2.72 -1.58 17.16
C ILE A 309 -2.82 -3.11 17.05
N TYR A 310 -3.89 -3.67 17.57
CA TYR A 310 -4.26 -5.06 17.32
C TYR A 310 -4.83 -5.21 15.91
N VAL A 311 -4.41 -6.25 15.19
CA VAL A 311 -4.83 -6.58 13.82
C VAL A 311 -5.25 -8.03 13.71
#